data_4ee2ea72dce492062f8389cdff3a1c9c
#
_entry.id   4ee2ea72dce492062f8389cdff3a1c9c
#
_cell.length_a   1.000
_cell.length_b   1.000
_cell.length_c   1.000
_cell.angle_alpha   90.00
_cell.angle_beta   90.00
_cell.angle_gamma   90.00
#
_symmetry.space_group_name_H-M   'P 1'
#
loop_
_entity.id
_entity.type
_entity.pdbx_description
1 polymer ?
#
loop_
_entity_poly.entity_id
_entity_poly.type
_entity_poly.pdbx_seq_one_letter_code
_entity_poly.pdbx_strand_id
1 'polypeptide(L)'
;TKRLPAAMRSQEMFAIHGTANASDRWSFIVHILPFMEQLPLHQDLIARITSTPNFKPWSGHATTNTELTALLCPSDPNGSRTSSNINGWTSRGRTNYRINRGDIRKERWHAQVRGPGSAGVQSWNNQNQMKGVELKDITDGTSNTIMLGEARICDMSGDSRAGGYGIDASMNGGMAGPAACAAIVGADGKYSSSADNQTQRPGVRWGDSEEGFTGFFTHAAPNSPRCGTGNEQWACLPASSYHPGGAVMTMVDGSVSFVNDNIDAGDPTHQQTGGHGYKGASQRGILGALGTV
;
A
#
# COMPACT_ATOMS: atom_id res chain seq x y z
N THR A 1 16.20 13.83 14.68
CA THR A 1 16.16 13.56 13.22
C THR A 1 14.71 13.52 12.78
N LYS A 2 14.34 14.32 11.73
CA LYS A 2 13.00 14.29 11.17
C LYS A 2 12.87 13.05 10.29
N ARG A 3 12.05 12.08 10.73
CA ARG A 3 11.74 10.84 10.00
C ARG A 3 10.28 10.78 9.62
N LEU A 4 10.01 10.21 8.46
CA LEU A 4 8.66 9.80 8.08
C LEU A 4 8.28 8.54 8.89
N PRO A 5 6.99 8.33 9.20
CA PRO A 5 6.55 7.09 9.84
C PRO A 5 6.89 5.90 8.93
N ALA A 6 7.38 4.83 9.52
CA ALA A 6 7.61 3.60 8.76
C ALA A 6 6.27 3.05 8.26
N ALA A 7 6.23 2.69 6.99
CA ALA A 7 5.00 2.16 6.41
C ALA A 7 4.58 0.82 7.01
N MET A 8 5.52 0.10 7.59
CA MET A 8 5.35 -1.26 8.10
C MET A 8 6.30 -1.49 9.27
N ARG A 9 5.89 -2.25 10.29
CA ARG A 9 6.75 -2.80 11.35
C ARG A 9 7.71 -1.77 11.96
N SER A 10 7.18 -0.63 12.39
CA SER A 10 8.05 0.43 12.92
C SER A 10 8.80 -0.06 14.16
N GLN A 11 10.00 0.49 14.35
CA GLN A 11 10.81 0.23 15.54
C GLN A 11 10.06 0.57 16.84
N GLU A 12 9.16 1.58 16.78
CA GLU A 12 8.32 1.98 17.90
C GLU A 12 7.30 0.88 18.25
N MET A 13 6.65 0.28 17.24
CA MET A 13 5.72 -0.84 17.45
C MET A 13 6.44 -2.08 17.95
N PHE A 14 7.67 -2.33 17.50
CA PHE A 14 8.52 -3.38 18.03
C PHE A 14 8.88 -3.16 19.51
N ALA A 15 9.20 -1.93 19.89
CA ALA A 15 9.50 -1.59 21.28
C ALA A 15 8.31 -1.82 22.22
N ILE A 16 7.07 -1.68 21.70
CA ILE A 16 5.85 -1.96 22.44
C ILE A 16 5.64 -3.47 22.63
N HIS A 17 5.96 -4.29 21.62
CA HIS A 17 5.65 -5.72 21.59
C HIS A 17 6.78 -6.64 22.08
N GLY A 18 8.02 -6.22 21.99
CA GLY A 18 9.20 -7.00 22.44
C GLY A 18 9.51 -8.27 21.63
N THR A 19 8.71 -8.62 20.63
CA THR A 19 8.90 -9.83 19.81
C THR A 19 8.56 -9.58 18.33
N ALA A 20 9.36 -10.18 17.43
CA ALA A 20 9.11 -10.17 16.00
C ALA A 20 7.97 -11.15 15.62
N ASN A 21 6.73 -10.76 15.87
CA ASN A 21 5.55 -11.55 15.53
C ASN A 21 4.74 -10.88 14.42
N ALA A 22 3.81 -11.62 13.84
CA ALA A 22 2.84 -11.07 12.87
C ALA A 22 2.00 -9.90 13.42
N SER A 23 2.04 -9.67 14.75
CA SER A 23 1.50 -8.49 15.44
C SER A 23 2.18 -7.17 15.05
N ASP A 24 3.36 -7.19 14.44
CA ASP A 24 4.12 -5.98 14.05
C ASP A 24 3.66 -5.38 12.73
N ARG A 25 2.64 -5.93 12.12
CA ARG A 25 2.13 -5.54 10.80
C ARG A 25 1.17 -4.34 10.86
N TRP A 26 1.46 -3.37 11.75
CA TRP A 26 0.69 -2.13 11.86
C TRP A 26 1.16 -1.11 10.83
N SER A 27 0.18 -0.42 10.22
CA SER A 27 0.44 0.54 9.15
C SER A 27 0.93 1.90 9.67
N PHE A 28 1.47 2.73 8.76
CA PHE A 28 1.81 4.12 9.05
C PHE A 28 0.62 4.93 9.59
N ILE A 29 -0.61 4.56 9.22
CA ILE A 29 -1.83 5.25 9.65
C ILE A 29 -1.96 5.20 11.17
N VAL A 30 -1.57 4.11 11.82
CA VAL A 30 -1.59 4.01 13.29
C VAL A 30 -0.75 5.12 13.93
N HIS A 31 0.40 5.45 13.34
CA HIS A 31 1.30 6.48 13.86
C HIS A 31 0.77 7.90 13.65
N ILE A 32 -0.05 8.13 12.65
CA ILE A 32 -0.60 9.46 12.36
C ILE A 32 -1.97 9.71 13.00
N LEU A 33 -2.62 8.71 13.60
CA LEU A 33 -3.92 8.87 14.28
C LEU A 33 -3.96 10.05 15.26
N PRO A 34 -2.94 10.25 16.12
CA PRO A 34 -2.93 11.39 17.05
C PRO A 34 -2.98 12.75 16.35
N PHE A 35 -2.44 12.85 15.14
CA PHE A 35 -2.41 14.06 14.32
C PHE A 35 -3.66 14.25 13.45
N MET A 36 -4.56 13.27 13.47
CA MET A 36 -5.85 13.25 12.77
C MET A 36 -7.02 13.39 13.77
N GLU A 37 -6.76 13.95 14.96
CA GLU A 37 -7.75 14.07 16.04
C GLU A 37 -8.31 12.72 16.52
N GLN A 38 -7.57 11.63 16.30
CA GLN A 38 -7.95 10.26 16.68
C GLN A 38 -7.10 9.73 17.84
N LEU A 39 -6.70 10.62 18.77
CA LEU A 39 -5.90 10.24 19.93
C LEU A 39 -6.57 9.16 20.80
N PRO A 40 -7.88 9.20 21.09
CA PRO A 40 -8.53 8.13 21.87
C PRO A 40 -8.46 6.77 21.18
N LEU A 41 -8.68 6.72 19.86
CA LEU A 41 -8.55 5.50 19.07
C LEU A 41 -7.12 4.96 19.10
N HIS A 42 -6.13 5.84 18.95
CA HIS A 42 -4.72 5.47 19.05
C HIS A 42 -4.40 4.86 20.42
N GLN A 43 -4.83 5.52 21.51
CA GLN A 43 -4.58 5.04 22.87
C GLN A 43 -5.22 3.66 23.13
N ASP A 44 -6.48 3.44 22.73
CA ASP A 44 -7.13 2.14 22.83
C ASP A 44 -6.39 1.08 22.01
N LEU A 45 -5.98 1.41 20.80
CA LEU A 45 -5.23 0.51 19.95
C LEU A 45 -3.90 0.09 20.60
N ILE A 46 -3.11 1.04 21.08
CA ILE A 46 -1.82 0.75 21.74
C ILE A 46 -2.01 -0.06 23.01
N ALA A 47 -3.02 0.27 23.83
CA ALA A 47 -3.34 -0.50 25.03
C ALA A 47 -3.65 -1.97 24.70
N ARG A 48 -4.42 -2.23 23.64
CA ARG A 48 -4.74 -3.59 23.19
C ARG A 48 -3.54 -4.33 22.64
N ILE A 49 -2.77 -3.65 21.81
CA ILE A 49 -1.52 -4.17 21.27
C ILE A 49 -0.62 -4.64 22.41
N THR A 50 -0.55 -3.89 23.50
CA THR A 50 0.31 -4.18 24.66
C THR A 50 -0.27 -5.29 25.56
N SER A 51 -1.58 -5.30 25.76
CA SER A 51 -2.23 -6.19 26.74
C SER A 51 -2.70 -7.53 26.18
N THR A 52 -2.90 -7.61 24.85
CA THR A 52 -3.49 -8.79 24.23
C THR A 52 -2.45 -9.52 23.37
N PRO A 53 -1.96 -10.67 23.78
CA PRO A 53 -1.04 -11.46 22.98
C PRO A 53 -1.60 -11.72 21.56
N ASN A 54 -0.78 -11.49 20.54
CA ASN A 54 -1.16 -11.70 19.15
C ASN A 54 -2.34 -10.84 18.63
N PHE A 55 -2.61 -9.69 19.25
CA PHE A 55 -3.55 -8.74 18.67
C PHE A 55 -3.02 -8.22 17.33
N LYS A 56 -3.82 -8.34 16.28
CA LYS A 56 -3.39 -8.13 14.88
C LYS A 56 -4.29 -7.13 14.17
N PRO A 57 -3.81 -6.45 13.12
CA PRO A 57 -4.65 -5.55 12.33
C PRO A 57 -5.93 -6.19 11.78
N TRP A 58 -5.94 -7.50 11.65
CA TRP A 58 -7.09 -8.28 11.16
C TRP A 58 -7.87 -9.01 12.27
N SER A 59 -7.68 -8.67 13.53
CA SER A 59 -8.33 -9.34 14.65
C SER A 59 -9.86 -9.16 14.76
N GLY A 60 -10.46 -8.31 13.91
CA GLY A 60 -11.94 -8.15 13.91
C GLY A 60 -12.48 -7.39 15.10
N HIS A 61 -11.68 -6.63 15.77
CA HIS A 61 -12.05 -5.84 16.94
C HIS A 61 -12.65 -4.48 16.51
N ALA A 62 -13.53 -3.92 17.36
CA ALA A 62 -14.13 -2.59 17.11
C ALA A 62 -13.10 -1.54 16.76
N THR A 63 -11.97 -1.49 17.47
CA THR A 63 -10.87 -0.54 17.21
C THR A 63 -10.31 -0.66 15.78
N THR A 64 -10.08 -1.88 15.28
CA THR A 64 -9.57 -2.11 13.91
C THR A 64 -10.65 -1.98 12.84
N ASN A 65 -11.91 -2.00 13.24
CA ASN A 65 -13.07 -1.89 12.36
C ASN A 65 -13.60 -0.45 12.25
N THR A 66 -13.07 0.49 13.06
CA THR A 66 -13.49 1.89 13.03
C THR A 66 -13.27 2.48 11.64
N GLU A 67 -14.33 3.01 11.04
CA GLU A 67 -14.22 3.79 9.82
C GLU A 67 -13.76 5.21 10.14
N LEU A 68 -12.74 5.66 9.44
CA LEU A 68 -12.19 7.01 9.56
C LEU A 68 -12.53 7.78 8.28
N THR A 69 -13.50 8.68 8.37
CA THR A 69 -13.98 9.44 7.20
C THR A 69 -12.84 10.17 6.47
N ALA A 70 -11.86 10.67 7.23
CA ALA A 70 -10.67 11.31 6.65
C ALA A 70 -9.79 10.39 5.79
N LEU A 71 -9.97 9.07 5.89
CA LEU A 71 -9.27 8.08 5.08
C LEU A 71 -10.07 7.63 3.84
N LEU A 72 -11.27 8.17 3.65
CA LEU A 72 -12.17 7.78 2.57
C LEU A 72 -12.32 8.90 1.54
N CYS A 73 -12.13 8.57 0.27
CA CYS A 73 -12.42 9.49 -0.82
C CYS A 73 -13.94 9.52 -1.08
N PRO A 74 -14.59 10.69 -1.04
CA PRO A 74 -16.04 10.78 -1.27
C PRO A 74 -16.47 10.30 -2.66
N SER A 75 -15.56 10.31 -3.63
CA SER A 75 -15.81 9.84 -5.00
C SER A 75 -15.73 8.32 -5.14
N ASP A 76 -15.23 7.60 -4.11
CA ASP A 76 -15.16 6.13 -4.14
C ASP A 76 -16.45 5.54 -3.54
N PRO A 77 -17.32 4.91 -4.35
CA PRO A 77 -18.56 4.31 -3.85
C PRO A 77 -18.33 3.16 -2.87
N ASN A 78 -17.13 2.60 -2.82
CA ASN A 78 -16.79 1.49 -1.94
C ASN A 78 -16.40 1.96 -0.53
N GLY A 79 -16.11 3.25 -0.36
CA GLY A 79 -15.85 3.86 0.94
C GLY A 79 -17.05 3.81 1.89
N SER A 80 -18.26 3.98 1.37
CA SER A 80 -19.51 4.01 2.17
C SER A 80 -20.19 2.63 2.34
N ARG A 81 -19.66 1.59 1.69
CA ARG A 81 -20.26 0.26 1.82
C ARG A 81 -19.98 -0.31 3.21
N THR A 82 -21.01 -0.45 4.01
CA THR A 82 -20.96 -1.36 5.16
C THR A 82 -20.65 -2.75 4.63
N SER A 83 -19.45 -3.21 4.88
CA SER A 83 -19.07 -4.54 4.43
C SER A 83 -19.89 -5.55 5.22
N SER A 84 -20.90 -6.13 4.59
CA SER A 84 -21.50 -7.37 5.03
C SER A 84 -20.39 -8.40 5.27
N ASN A 85 -20.56 -9.22 6.30
CA ASN A 85 -19.70 -10.37 6.56
C ASN A 85 -19.52 -11.20 5.30
N ILE A 86 -18.33 -11.18 4.74
CA ILE A 86 -18.00 -12.02 3.60
C ILE A 86 -17.11 -13.12 4.11
N ASN A 87 -17.58 -14.35 4.00
CA ASN A 87 -16.88 -15.55 4.44
C ASN A 87 -16.46 -15.53 5.95
N GLY A 88 -17.31 -15.00 6.82
CA GLY A 88 -17.04 -15.01 8.28
C GLY A 88 -16.02 -13.96 8.75
N TRP A 89 -15.57 -13.07 7.90
CA TRP A 89 -14.67 -11.96 8.28
C TRP A 89 -15.49 -10.70 8.52
N THR A 90 -15.36 -10.15 9.72
CA THR A 90 -16.00 -8.88 10.07
C THR A 90 -15.41 -7.71 9.28
N SER A 91 -16.23 -6.68 9.08
CA SER A 91 -15.82 -5.40 8.52
C SER A 91 -14.51 -4.90 9.16
N ARG A 92 -13.63 -4.37 8.36
CA ARG A 92 -12.43 -3.66 8.79
C ARG A 92 -12.54 -2.23 8.29
N GLY A 93 -11.97 -1.28 9.02
CA GLY A 93 -11.89 0.09 8.58
C GLY A 93 -11.11 0.20 7.26
N ARG A 94 -11.60 1.00 6.33
CA ARG A 94 -11.09 1.11 4.96
C ARG A 94 -10.26 2.36 4.76
N THR A 95 -9.47 2.39 3.68
CA THR A 95 -8.70 3.56 3.26
C THR A 95 -8.55 3.64 1.76
N ASN A 96 -8.71 4.86 1.23
CA ASN A 96 -8.33 5.22 -0.13
C ASN A 96 -6.91 5.77 -0.23
N TYR A 97 -6.29 6.14 0.90
CA TYR A 97 -4.97 6.77 0.88
C TYR A 97 -3.91 5.78 1.29
N ARG A 98 -2.87 5.67 0.45
CA ARG A 98 -1.81 4.69 0.58
C ARG A 98 -0.45 5.34 0.47
N ILE A 99 0.52 4.75 1.16
CA ILE A 99 1.89 5.25 1.17
C ILE A 99 2.67 4.66 -0.02
N ASN A 100 3.47 5.50 -0.66
CA ASN A 100 4.33 5.11 -1.77
C ASN A 100 5.47 4.21 -1.28
N ARG A 101 5.57 3.01 -1.86
CA ARG A 101 6.61 2.02 -1.61
C ARG A 101 7.76 2.05 -2.63
N GLY A 102 7.70 2.96 -3.60
CA GLY A 102 8.68 3.10 -4.67
C GLY A 102 8.22 2.51 -6.00
N ASP A 103 9.16 2.46 -6.92
CA ASP A 103 8.94 2.10 -8.32
C ASP A 103 9.15 0.61 -8.63
N ILE A 104 9.55 -0.15 -7.63
CA ILE A 104 9.83 -1.56 -7.73
C ILE A 104 8.75 -2.33 -6.99
N ARG A 105 8.13 -3.26 -7.70
CA ARG A 105 7.23 -4.22 -7.12
C ARG A 105 7.94 -5.11 -6.12
N LYS A 106 7.38 -5.27 -4.92
CA LYS A 106 8.10 -5.86 -3.83
C LYS A 106 7.24 -6.73 -2.92
N GLU A 107 7.84 -7.82 -2.51
CA GLU A 107 7.41 -8.55 -1.34
C GLU A 107 7.83 -7.78 -0.06
N ARG A 108 7.04 -7.88 0.99
CA ARG A 108 7.19 -7.17 2.29
C ARG A 108 8.57 -7.29 2.96
N TRP A 109 9.44 -8.15 2.50
CA TRP A 109 10.67 -8.54 3.17
C TRP A 109 11.95 -7.91 2.60
N HIS A 110 11.87 -6.91 1.74
CA HIS A 110 13.05 -6.45 1.02
C HIS A 110 13.78 -5.25 1.60
N ALA A 111 15.10 -5.36 1.51
CA ALA A 111 16.11 -4.54 2.16
C ALA A 111 16.32 -3.13 1.54
N GLN A 112 15.56 -2.75 0.53
CA GLN A 112 15.84 -1.52 -0.21
C GLN A 112 14.79 -0.44 0.07
N VAL A 113 15.28 0.72 0.45
CA VAL A 113 14.46 1.94 0.48
C VAL A 113 14.41 2.47 -0.94
N ARG A 114 13.24 2.39 -1.56
CA ARG A 114 13.01 2.98 -2.90
C ARG A 114 12.02 4.13 -2.81
N GLY A 115 10.96 4.02 -2.07
CA GLY A 115 10.00 5.10 -1.85
C GLY A 115 9.98 5.57 -0.40
N PRO A 116 9.36 6.72 -0.11
CA PRO A 116 9.29 7.29 1.25
C PRO A 116 8.63 6.36 2.27
N GLY A 117 7.73 5.51 1.81
CA GLY A 117 7.09 4.48 2.63
C GLY A 117 7.84 3.16 2.67
N SER A 118 8.99 3.04 2.05
CA SER A 118 9.80 1.84 2.14
C SER A 118 10.51 1.79 3.49
N ALA A 119 10.29 0.71 4.22
CA ALA A 119 11.10 0.42 5.39
C ALA A 119 12.31 -0.40 4.93
N GLY A 120 13.50 0.12 5.12
CA GLY A 120 14.73 -0.61 4.82
C GLY A 120 14.88 -1.81 5.76
N VAL A 121 14.54 -3.01 5.31
CA VAL A 121 14.80 -4.25 6.05
C VAL A 121 16.08 -4.88 5.52
N GLN A 122 17.08 -5.00 6.34
CA GLN A 122 18.34 -5.58 5.91
C GLN A 122 18.35 -7.11 5.87
N SER A 123 17.42 -7.79 6.54
CA SER A 123 17.38 -9.27 6.56
C SER A 123 16.07 -9.75 7.16
N TRP A 124 15.63 -10.93 6.73
CA TRP A 124 14.58 -11.71 7.35
C TRP A 124 14.77 -11.90 8.88
N ASN A 125 16.01 -11.98 9.32
CA ASN A 125 16.36 -12.17 10.74
C ASN A 125 16.47 -10.86 11.54
N ASN A 126 16.52 -9.68 10.88
CA ASN A 126 16.68 -8.37 11.54
C ASN A 126 15.43 -7.50 11.35
N GLN A 127 14.27 -8.06 11.60
CA GLN A 127 12.95 -7.39 11.46
C GLN A 127 12.78 -6.18 12.39
N ASN A 128 13.67 -6.05 13.37
CA ASN A 128 13.62 -5.05 14.47
C ASN A 128 14.16 -3.67 14.08
N GLN A 129 14.54 -3.44 12.82
CA GLN A 129 15.27 -2.23 12.43
C GLN A 129 14.57 -1.41 11.36
N MET A 130 13.25 -1.56 11.21
CA MET A 130 12.49 -0.75 10.28
C MET A 130 12.37 0.68 10.79
N LYS A 131 13.27 1.50 10.31
CA LYS A 131 13.25 2.94 10.53
C LYS A 131 12.57 3.58 9.32
N GLY A 132 11.63 4.49 9.56
CA GLY A 132 11.11 5.33 8.48
C GLY A 132 12.24 6.12 7.80
N VAL A 133 12.02 6.55 6.57
CA VAL A 133 12.99 7.32 5.78
C VAL A 133 13.24 8.67 6.46
N GLU A 134 14.49 9.08 6.57
CA GLU A 134 14.82 10.43 7.03
C GLU A 134 14.64 11.44 5.89
N LEU A 135 14.16 12.64 6.21
CA LEU A 135 13.96 13.67 5.18
C LEU A 135 15.24 14.02 4.42
N LYS A 136 16.40 13.87 5.05
CA LYS A 136 17.71 14.08 4.40
C LYS A 136 18.06 13.02 3.36
N ASP A 137 17.42 11.84 3.44
CA ASP A 137 17.66 10.71 2.51
C ASP A 137 16.80 10.81 1.25
N ILE A 138 15.92 11.82 1.18
CA ILE A 138 15.11 12.13 0.00
C ILE A 138 15.90 13.08 -0.88
N THR A 139 16.77 12.51 -1.71
CA THR A 139 17.76 13.25 -2.49
C THR A 139 17.18 13.96 -3.71
N ASP A 140 16.05 13.49 -4.23
CA ASP A 140 15.37 14.05 -5.38
C ASP A 140 14.53 15.30 -5.04
N GLY A 141 14.46 15.61 -3.73
CA GLY A 141 13.74 16.75 -3.18
C GLY A 141 12.32 16.39 -2.73
N THR A 142 11.92 16.97 -1.61
CA THR A 142 10.63 16.66 -0.96
C THR A 142 9.41 17.09 -1.78
N SER A 143 9.56 18.08 -2.67
CA SER A 143 8.52 18.53 -3.61
C SER A 143 8.44 17.69 -4.89
N ASN A 144 9.43 16.84 -5.13
CA ASN A 144 9.51 15.97 -6.31
C ASN A 144 9.32 14.50 -5.98
N THR A 145 9.09 14.16 -4.72
CA THR A 145 8.93 12.76 -4.29
C THR A 145 7.51 12.53 -3.79
N ILE A 146 6.80 11.61 -4.42
CA ILE A 146 5.44 11.22 -4.06
C ILE A 146 5.46 10.46 -2.72
N MET A 147 4.68 10.92 -1.74
CA MET A 147 4.53 10.28 -0.43
C MET A 147 3.27 9.44 -0.33
N LEU A 148 2.12 10.01 -0.67
CA LEU A 148 0.82 9.34 -0.61
C LEU A 148 0.14 9.37 -1.97
N GLY A 149 -0.71 8.41 -2.24
CA GLY A 149 -1.57 8.39 -3.42
C GLY A 149 -2.93 7.82 -3.12
N GLU A 150 -3.91 8.26 -3.88
CA GLU A 150 -5.23 7.64 -3.88
C GLU A 150 -5.17 6.23 -4.47
N ALA A 151 -5.99 5.35 -3.93
CA ALA A 151 -6.24 4.06 -4.53
C ALA A 151 -7.66 3.58 -4.23
N ARG A 152 -8.36 3.12 -5.26
CA ARG A 152 -9.72 2.57 -5.14
C ARG A 152 -9.75 1.43 -4.13
N ILE A 153 -10.76 1.42 -3.28
CA ILE A 153 -11.05 0.29 -2.39
C ILE A 153 -11.58 -0.86 -3.24
N CYS A 154 -11.13 -2.06 -2.97
CA CYS A 154 -11.57 -3.23 -3.72
C CYS A 154 -13.07 -3.52 -3.49
N ASP A 155 -13.82 -3.65 -4.58
CA ASP A 155 -15.28 -3.83 -4.58
C ASP A 155 -15.73 -5.29 -4.81
N MET A 156 -14.80 -6.20 -5.04
CA MET A 156 -15.02 -7.64 -5.33
C MET A 156 -15.74 -7.95 -6.66
N SER A 157 -16.03 -6.96 -7.48
CA SER A 157 -16.71 -7.20 -8.76
C SER A 157 -15.84 -7.93 -9.79
N GLY A 158 -14.53 -7.96 -9.55
CA GLY A 158 -13.54 -8.39 -10.54
C GLY A 158 -13.34 -7.39 -11.68
N ASP A 159 -14.06 -6.27 -11.72
CA ASP A 159 -13.89 -5.21 -12.73
C ASP A 159 -12.62 -4.40 -12.43
N SER A 160 -11.68 -4.41 -13.37
CA SER A 160 -10.41 -3.69 -13.25
C SER A 160 -10.58 -2.18 -13.09
N ARG A 161 -11.71 -1.64 -13.58
CA ARG A 161 -12.05 -0.20 -13.55
C ARG A 161 -12.82 0.20 -12.30
N ALA A 162 -13.44 -0.74 -11.60
CA ALA A 162 -14.26 -0.50 -10.41
C ALA A 162 -13.57 -0.88 -9.10
N GLY A 163 -12.27 -1.11 -9.12
CA GLY A 163 -11.51 -1.48 -7.94
C GLY A 163 -11.26 -2.98 -7.77
N GLY A 164 -11.55 -3.82 -8.79
CA GLY A 164 -11.21 -5.23 -8.79
C GLY A 164 -9.70 -5.47 -8.63
N TYR A 165 -9.33 -6.65 -8.19
CA TYR A 165 -7.94 -7.08 -8.01
C TYR A 165 -7.74 -8.44 -8.67
N GLY A 166 -6.89 -8.49 -9.71
CA GLY A 166 -6.59 -9.70 -10.46
C GLY A 166 -5.66 -10.65 -9.71
N ILE A 167 -5.82 -11.93 -9.96
CA ILE A 167 -4.91 -12.97 -9.46
C ILE A 167 -4.12 -13.52 -10.64
N ASP A 168 -2.80 -13.37 -10.56
CA ASP A 168 -1.89 -13.87 -11.57
C ASP A 168 -0.66 -14.51 -10.91
N ALA A 169 -0.51 -15.83 -11.11
CA ALA A 169 0.60 -16.59 -10.58
C ALA A 169 1.96 -16.19 -11.18
N SER A 170 1.98 -15.58 -12.37
CA SER A 170 3.22 -15.09 -13.01
C SER A 170 3.85 -13.94 -12.23
N MET A 171 3.08 -13.31 -11.33
CA MET A 171 3.57 -12.28 -10.41
C MET A 171 4.52 -12.86 -9.34
N ASN A 172 4.54 -14.17 -9.15
CA ASN A 172 5.42 -14.81 -8.18
C ASN A 172 6.90 -14.55 -8.52
N GLY A 173 7.69 -14.28 -7.49
CA GLY A 173 9.11 -13.95 -7.67
C GLY A 173 9.37 -12.52 -8.15
N GLY A 174 8.33 -11.71 -8.36
CA GLY A 174 8.49 -10.29 -8.67
C GLY A 174 9.01 -9.98 -10.07
N MET A 175 8.97 -10.91 -11.01
CA MET A 175 9.62 -10.78 -12.33
C MET A 175 8.73 -10.13 -13.39
N ALA A 176 7.40 -10.41 -13.39
CA ALA A 176 6.51 -9.91 -14.43
C ALA A 176 6.28 -8.39 -14.32
N GLY A 177 6.21 -7.69 -15.45
CA GLY A 177 5.90 -6.26 -15.50
C GLY A 177 4.41 -5.96 -15.34
N PRO A 178 4.00 -4.68 -15.31
CA PRO A 178 2.60 -4.27 -15.22
C PRO A 178 1.70 -4.82 -16.34
N ALA A 179 2.28 -5.09 -17.51
CA ALA A 179 1.57 -5.70 -18.65
C ALA A 179 0.95 -7.07 -18.30
N ALA A 180 1.52 -7.82 -17.36
CA ALA A 180 0.92 -9.07 -16.91
C ALA A 180 -0.46 -8.87 -16.29
N CYS A 181 -0.66 -7.80 -15.50
CA CYS A 181 -1.97 -7.48 -14.95
C CYS A 181 -2.97 -7.08 -16.05
N ALA A 182 -2.52 -6.38 -17.07
CA ALA A 182 -3.37 -6.03 -18.21
C ALA A 182 -3.76 -7.26 -19.04
N ALA A 183 -2.84 -8.23 -19.20
CA ALA A 183 -3.06 -9.43 -19.99
C ALA A 183 -4.18 -10.35 -19.45
N ILE A 184 -4.48 -10.26 -18.15
CA ILE A 184 -5.58 -11.03 -17.53
C ILE A 184 -6.90 -10.28 -17.47
N VAL A 185 -7.00 -9.09 -18.08
CA VAL A 185 -8.27 -8.33 -18.22
C VAL A 185 -8.93 -8.68 -19.52
N GLY A 186 -10.15 -9.20 -19.47
CA GLY A 186 -10.96 -9.53 -20.65
C GLY A 186 -11.52 -8.30 -21.35
N ALA A 187 -12.11 -8.51 -22.52
CA ALA A 187 -12.76 -7.45 -23.30
C ALA A 187 -13.92 -6.77 -22.57
N ASP A 188 -14.52 -7.44 -21.60
CA ASP A 188 -15.56 -6.91 -20.72
C ASP A 188 -15.00 -6.03 -19.58
N GLY A 189 -13.67 -5.89 -19.48
CA GLY A 189 -12.98 -5.15 -18.42
C GLY A 189 -12.82 -5.92 -17.13
N LYS A 190 -13.17 -7.20 -17.08
CA LYS A 190 -13.04 -8.04 -15.88
C LYS A 190 -11.79 -8.89 -15.93
N TYR A 191 -11.24 -9.16 -14.75
CA TYR A 191 -10.15 -10.12 -14.61
C TYR A 191 -10.63 -11.54 -14.85
N SER A 192 -9.86 -12.31 -15.60
CA SER A 192 -10.11 -13.75 -15.80
C SER A 192 -10.01 -14.56 -14.50
N SER A 193 -9.23 -14.06 -13.54
CA SER A 193 -9.18 -14.53 -12.16
C SER A 193 -9.07 -13.33 -11.24
N SER A 194 -9.93 -13.22 -10.25
CA SER A 194 -9.97 -12.09 -9.32
C SER A 194 -10.01 -12.54 -7.86
N ALA A 195 -9.54 -11.68 -6.98
CA ALA A 195 -9.63 -11.90 -5.55
C ALA A 195 -11.07 -11.71 -5.07
N ASP A 196 -11.64 -12.77 -4.53
CA ASP A 196 -12.99 -12.82 -3.94
C ASP A 196 -12.98 -12.86 -2.41
N ASN A 197 -11.78 -12.89 -1.79
CA ASN A 197 -11.61 -12.97 -0.35
C ASN A 197 -10.96 -11.71 0.23
N GLN A 198 -11.13 -11.49 1.53
CA GLN A 198 -10.64 -10.28 2.22
C GLN A 198 -9.13 -10.19 2.38
N THR A 199 -8.42 -11.31 2.33
CA THR A 199 -6.97 -11.33 2.51
C THR A 199 -6.23 -10.69 1.35
N GLN A 200 -6.91 -10.51 0.22
CA GLN A 200 -6.30 -10.07 -1.04
C GLN A 200 -6.87 -8.73 -1.54
N ARG A 201 -7.72 -8.06 -0.75
CA ARG A 201 -8.42 -6.85 -1.19
C ARG A 201 -7.69 -5.57 -0.85
N PRO A 202 -7.31 -4.82 -1.86
CA PRO A 202 -6.73 -3.51 -1.64
C PRO A 202 -7.65 -2.55 -0.89
N GLY A 203 -7.10 -1.87 0.14
CA GLY A 203 -7.76 -0.78 0.86
C GLY A 203 -8.78 -1.18 1.93
N VAL A 204 -8.96 -2.46 2.24
CA VAL A 204 -9.99 -2.92 3.20
C VAL A 204 -9.53 -3.03 4.64
N ARG A 205 -8.31 -2.56 4.96
CA ARG A 205 -7.76 -2.57 6.32
C ARG A 205 -6.79 -1.42 6.50
N TRP A 206 -7.23 -0.29 7.04
CA TRP A 206 -6.32 0.85 7.26
C TRP A 206 -5.22 0.55 8.28
N GLY A 207 -5.48 -0.35 9.24
CA GLY A 207 -4.51 -0.71 10.26
C GLY A 207 -3.41 -1.67 9.80
N ASP A 208 -3.56 -2.30 8.63
CA ASP A 208 -2.67 -3.35 8.13
C ASP A 208 -1.64 -2.79 7.16
N SER A 209 -0.38 -2.99 7.47
CA SER A 209 0.75 -2.48 6.67
C SER A 209 1.09 -3.31 5.45
N GLU A 210 0.39 -4.41 5.20
CA GLU A 210 0.62 -5.17 3.97
C GLU A 210 0.35 -4.29 2.75
N GLU A 211 1.14 -4.47 1.71
CA GLU A 211 1.14 -3.60 0.53
C GLU A 211 -0.23 -3.47 -0.10
N GLY A 212 -0.99 -4.57 -0.16
CA GLY A 212 -2.36 -4.58 -0.68
C GLY A 212 -3.31 -3.65 0.08
N PHE A 213 -3.09 -3.37 1.36
CA PHE A 213 -4.02 -2.57 2.17
C PHE A 213 -3.65 -1.10 2.22
N THR A 214 -2.39 -0.78 2.50
CA THR A 214 -1.97 0.61 2.75
C THR A 214 -0.75 1.05 1.94
N GLY A 215 -0.28 0.24 0.99
CA GLY A 215 0.81 0.57 0.09
C GLY A 215 0.36 0.73 -1.36
N PHE A 216 1.13 1.48 -2.14
CA PHE A 216 1.07 1.49 -3.60
C PHE A 216 2.47 1.67 -4.18
N PHE A 217 2.61 1.46 -5.49
CA PHE A 217 3.87 1.55 -6.22
C PHE A 217 3.75 2.45 -7.43
N THR A 218 4.84 3.13 -7.78
CA THR A 218 4.95 4.00 -8.95
C THR A 218 5.51 3.28 -10.17
N HIS A 219 5.24 1.99 -10.31
CA HIS A 219 5.73 1.15 -11.41
C HIS A 219 4.76 1.05 -12.59
N ALA A 220 3.56 1.58 -12.47
CA ALA A 220 2.55 1.68 -13.53
C ALA A 220 1.76 2.98 -13.36
N ALA A 221 1.29 3.54 -14.48
CA ALA A 221 0.50 4.76 -14.47
C ALA A 221 -0.78 4.60 -13.62
N PRO A 222 -1.32 5.70 -13.07
CA PRO A 222 -2.58 5.66 -12.33
C PRO A 222 -3.66 4.94 -13.13
N ASN A 223 -4.59 4.30 -12.43
CA ASN A 223 -5.70 3.56 -13.00
C ASN A 223 -5.34 2.35 -13.89
N SER A 224 -4.06 1.99 -13.99
CA SER A 224 -3.65 0.74 -14.65
C SER A 224 -4.22 -0.47 -13.90
N PRO A 225 -4.44 -1.60 -14.60
CA PRO A 225 -4.86 -2.85 -13.96
C PRO A 225 -3.92 -3.27 -12.84
N ARG A 226 -4.49 -3.73 -11.73
CA ARG A 226 -3.75 -4.16 -10.54
C ARG A 226 -3.95 -5.65 -10.30
N CYS A 227 -2.88 -6.37 -10.03
CA CYS A 227 -2.95 -7.80 -9.75
C CYS A 227 -1.81 -8.27 -8.83
N GLY A 228 -1.91 -9.49 -8.37
CA GLY A 228 -0.88 -10.15 -7.55
C GLY A 228 -1.06 -11.65 -7.50
N THR A 229 -0.25 -12.32 -6.68
CA THR A 229 -0.22 -13.78 -6.60
C THR A 229 -1.40 -14.42 -5.86
N GLY A 230 -2.34 -13.63 -5.36
CA GLY A 230 -3.45 -14.14 -4.56
C GLY A 230 -3.19 -14.24 -3.06
N ASN A 231 -1.96 -14.17 -2.64
CA ASN A 231 -1.58 -14.07 -1.23
C ASN A 231 -1.05 -12.66 -0.98
N GLU A 232 -1.11 -12.13 0.19
CA GLU A 232 -0.63 -10.80 0.59
C GLU A 232 0.88 -10.56 0.25
N GLN A 233 1.29 -10.95 -0.94
CA GLN A 233 2.67 -10.97 -1.44
C GLN A 233 2.75 -10.19 -2.77
N TRP A 234 3.67 -10.55 -3.62
CA TRP A 234 3.97 -9.98 -4.92
C TRP A 234 2.76 -9.36 -5.65
N ALA A 235 2.72 -8.06 -5.76
CA ALA A 235 1.60 -7.37 -6.38
C ALA A 235 2.02 -6.15 -7.21
N CYS A 236 1.26 -5.89 -8.26
CA CYS A 236 1.24 -4.66 -9.01
C CYS A 236 0.08 -3.81 -8.49
N LEU A 237 0.39 -2.75 -7.76
CA LEU A 237 -0.58 -1.90 -7.06
C LEU A 237 -0.34 -0.42 -7.42
N PRO A 238 -0.70 0.03 -8.62
CA PRO A 238 -0.63 1.44 -8.96
C PRO A 238 -1.62 2.27 -8.14
N ALA A 239 -1.40 3.58 -8.09
CA ALA A 239 -2.41 4.51 -7.65
C ALA A 239 -3.66 4.40 -8.53
N SER A 240 -4.84 4.69 -7.97
CA SER A 240 -6.09 4.64 -8.74
C SER A 240 -7.17 5.48 -8.07
N SER A 241 -8.03 6.10 -8.86
CA SER A 241 -9.14 6.89 -8.34
C SER A 241 -10.37 6.81 -9.26
N TYR A 242 -11.49 7.32 -8.79
CA TYR A 242 -12.68 7.54 -9.61
C TYR A 242 -12.68 8.93 -10.26
N HIS A 243 -11.65 9.74 -10.04
CA HIS A 243 -11.48 11.02 -10.74
C HIS A 243 -11.10 10.76 -12.20
N PRO A 244 -11.74 11.44 -13.18
CA PRO A 244 -11.43 11.22 -14.59
C PRO A 244 -9.96 11.58 -14.92
N GLY A 245 -9.26 10.67 -15.56
CA GLY A 245 -7.97 10.91 -16.18
C GLY A 245 -6.74 10.85 -15.27
N GLY A 246 -6.86 10.43 -14.01
CA GLY A 246 -5.70 10.31 -13.12
C GLY A 246 -6.04 10.04 -11.67
N ALA A 247 -5.09 10.28 -10.79
CA ALA A 247 -5.24 10.15 -9.34
C ALA A 247 -4.56 11.32 -8.60
N VAL A 248 -5.09 11.66 -7.43
CA VAL A 248 -4.48 12.66 -6.57
C VAL A 248 -3.34 12.03 -5.79
N MET A 249 -2.21 12.73 -5.73
CA MET A 249 -1.02 12.32 -5.00
C MET A 249 -0.49 13.47 -4.15
N THR A 250 0.07 13.14 -3.01
CA THR A 250 0.71 14.08 -2.09
C THR A 250 2.21 13.89 -2.15
N MET A 251 2.96 14.98 -2.29
CA MET A 251 4.41 14.97 -2.20
C MET A 251 4.87 14.95 -0.74
N VAL A 252 6.15 14.66 -0.51
CA VAL A 252 6.73 14.60 0.84
C VAL A 252 6.68 15.96 1.56
N ASP A 253 6.69 17.08 0.83
CA ASP A 253 6.54 18.43 1.40
C ASP A 253 5.09 18.80 1.77
N GLY A 254 4.13 17.91 1.49
CA GLY A 254 2.71 18.11 1.73
C GLY A 254 1.95 18.76 0.58
N SER A 255 2.61 19.14 -0.49
CA SER A 255 1.91 19.63 -1.69
C SER A 255 1.10 18.51 -2.34
N VAL A 256 -0.01 18.88 -2.99
CA VAL A 256 -0.94 17.94 -3.62
C VAL A 256 -0.95 18.17 -5.12
N SER A 257 -0.84 17.11 -5.89
CA SER A 257 -0.80 17.14 -7.35
C SER A 257 -1.74 16.09 -7.94
N PHE A 258 -2.36 16.41 -9.07
CA PHE A 258 -3.08 15.45 -9.87
C PHE A 258 -2.13 14.83 -10.90
N VAL A 259 -1.97 13.52 -10.84
CA VAL A 259 -1.10 12.76 -11.74
C VAL A 259 -1.96 12.07 -12.79
N ASN A 260 -1.70 12.40 -14.07
CA ASN A 260 -2.48 11.92 -15.20
C ASN A 260 -2.19 10.45 -15.53
N ASP A 261 -3.22 9.73 -16.02
CA ASP A 261 -3.12 8.33 -16.48
C ASP A 261 -2.13 8.13 -17.63
N ASN A 262 -1.82 9.19 -18.38
CA ASN A 262 -0.88 9.16 -19.50
C ASN A 262 0.56 9.54 -19.10
N ILE A 263 0.86 9.68 -17.81
CA ILE A 263 2.22 9.94 -17.35
C ILE A 263 3.14 8.81 -17.83
N ASP A 264 4.36 9.19 -18.23
CA ASP A 264 5.38 8.19 -18.55
C ASP A 264 5.71 7.33 -17.33
N ALA A 265 5.34 6.06 -17.39
CA ALA A 265 5.61 5.03 -16.41
C ALA A 265 6.60 3.95 -16.93
N GLY A 266 7.33 4.26 -18.01
CA GLY A 266 8.28 3.36 -18.66
C GLY A 266 7.60 2.19 -19.40
N ASP A 267 8.41 1.23 -19.82
CA ASP A 267 7.93 0.05 -20.54
C ASP A 267 7.14 -0.88 -19.58
N PRO A 268 5.85 -1.10 -19.80
CA PRO A 268 5.03 -1.98 -18.96
C PRO A 268 5.41 -3.45 -19.07
N THR A 269 6.11 -3.85 -20.14
CA THR A 269 6.60 -5.23 -20.33
C THR A 269 7.93 -5.47 -19.64
N HIS A 270 8.61 -4.40 -19.22
CA HIS A 270 9.90 -4.50 -18.59
C HIS A 270 9.83 -5.36 -17.33
N GLN A 271 10.58 -6.46 -17.35
CA GLN A 271 10.77 -7.31 -16.18
C GLN A 271 11.74 -6.63 -15.23
N GLN A 272 11.39 -6.59 -13.97
CA GLN A 272 12.25 -6.01 -12.98
C GLN A 272 13.56 -6.80 -12.87
N THR A 273 14.65 -6.19 -13.32
CA THR A 273 16.00 -6.74 -13.17
C THR A 273 16.59 -6.35 -11.82
N GLY A 274 17.46 -7.20 -11.26
CA GLY A 274 18.19 -6.89 -10.03
C GLY A 274 17.49 -7.28 -8.72
N GLY A 275 16.28 -7.82 -8.79
CA GLY A 275 15.59 -8.40 -7.62
C GLY A 275 15.55 -7.45 -6.41
N HIS A 276 15.79 -7.99 -5.24
CA HIS A 276 15.66 -7.31 -3.94
C HIS A 276 16.72 -6.23 -3.65
N GLY A 277 17.71 -6.06 -4.51
CA GLY A 277 18.88 -5.21 -4.27
C GLY A 277 19.09 -4.07 -5.28
N TYR A 278 18.14 -3.81 -6.17
CA TYR A 278 18.32 -2.79 -7.20
C TYR A 278 18.39 -1.37 -6.61
N LYS A 279 19.49 -0.67 -6.89
CA LYS A 279 19.78 0.69 -6.41
C LYS A 279 19.93 1.71 -7.55
N GLY A 280 19.71 1.29 -8.79
CA GLY A 280 19.89 2.17 -9.95
C GLY A 280 18.75 3.17 -10.11
N ALA A 281 18.88 4.02 -11.13
CA ALA A 281 17.83 4.93 -11.56
C ALA A 281 16.51 4.18 -11.85
N SER A 282 15.39 4.87 -11.68
CA SER A 282 14.09 4.26 -11.98
C SER A 282 14.00 3.81 -13.43
N GLN A 283 13.48 2.62 -13.65
CA GLN A 283 13.17 2.06 -14.97
C GLN A 283 11.70 2.31 -15.36
N ARG A 284 11.01 3.16 -14.58
CA ARG A 284 9.57 3.43 -14.70
C ARG A 284 9.27 4.86 -15.12
N GLY A 285 10.11 5.40 -16.00
CA GLY A 285 9.91 6.73 -16.56
C GLY A 285 9.80 7.84 -15.51
N ILE A 286 9.05 8.88 -15.84
CA ILE A 286 8.84 10.04 -14.96
C ILE A 286 8.13 9.62 -13.66
N LEU A 287 7.10 8.79 -13.76
CA LEU A 287 6.35 8.35 -12.57
C LEU A 287 7.23 7.59 -11.59
N GLY A 288 8.08 6.72 -12.09
CA GLY A 288 9.01 5.97 -11.24
C GLY A 288 10.04 6.88 -10.59
N ALA A 289 10.56 7.87 -11.30
CA ALA A 289 11.48 8.87 -10.74
C ALA A 289 10.81 9.67 -9.61
N LEU A 290 9.57 10.12 -9.80
CA LEU A 290 8.79 10.78 -8.75
C LEU A 290 8.47 9.85 -7.56
N GLY A 291 8.55 8.55 -7.75
CA GLY A 291 8.27 7.55 -6.71
C GLY A 291 9.47 7.13 -5.89
N THR A 292 10.68 7.55 -6.24
CA THR A 292 11.92 7.16 -5.56
C THR A 292 12.48 8.24 -4.64
N VAL A 293 13.41 7.87 -3.75
CA VAL A 293 14.09 8.78 -2.81
C VAL A 293 15.56 8.89 -3.12
#